data_738060d0cafe1a38dfb7904d1b3f1b53
#
_entry.id   738060d0cafe1a38dfb7904d1b3f1b53
#
_cell.length_a   1.000
_cell.length_b   1.000
_cell.length_c   1.000
_cell.angle_alpha   90.00
_cell.angle_beta   90.00
_cell.angle_gamma   90.00
#
_symmetry.space_group_name_H-M   'P 1'
#
loop_
_entity.id
_entity.type
_entity.pdbx_description
1 polymer ?
#
loop_
_entity_poly.entity_id
_entity_poly.type
_entity_poly.pdbx_seq_one_letter_code
_entity_poly.pdbx_strand_id
1 'polypeptide(L)'
;MIVRIFCILCLLLLCMNVSAQVVYKTVKVDGSVVYSDVPSDGAEPINLSSINTVVVPALNNAASQTTRRLNPIKKLIPEVQYLVFIRSPAAEQTLRDNSGAVTINAEVVPKKAGKFQLVFDNQIVKTQSKSEFLLENVNRGAHTIQIDFLDNSGKILASSKQQTFYLQKASALINAN
;
A
#
# COMPACT_ATOMS: atom_id res chain seq x y z
N MET A 1 13.54 -2.68 -53.91
CA MET A 1 12.38 -1.86 -53.53
C MET A 1 11.19 -2.73 -53.09
N ILE A 2 10.83 -3.74 -53.83
CA ILE A 2 9.69 -4.66 -53.56
C ILE A 2 9.81 -5.39 -52.21
N VAL A 3 10.97 -5.88 -51.82
CA VAL A 3 11.21 -6.59 -50.55
C VAL A 3 10.95 -5.68 -49.32
N ARG A 4 11.33 -4.40 -49.41
CA ARG A 4 11.07 -3.41 -48.33
C ARG A 4 9.60 -3.13 -48.15
N ILE A 5 8.87 -3.07 -49.26
CA ILE A 5 7.40 -2.83 -49.26
C ILE A 5 6.67 -4.05 -48.66
N PHE A 6 7.13 -5.26 -48.99
CA PHE A 6 6.58 -6.51 -48.44
C PHE A 6 6.82 -6.65 -46.95
N CYS A 7 8.03 -6.28 -46.44
CA CYS A 7 8.30 -6.27 -45.01
C CYS A 7 7.43 -5.27 -44.23
N ILE A 8 7.17 -4.07 -44.77
CA ILE A 8 6.32 -3.06 -44.15
C ILE A 8 4.86 -3.52 -44.13
N LEU A 9 4.38 -4.15 -45.18
CA LEU A 9 3.04 -4.71 -45.27
C LEU A 9 2.82 -5.87 -44.28
N CYS A 10 3.84 -6.75 -44.12
CA CYS A 10 3.82 -7.84 -43.15
C CYS A 10 3.82 -7.33 -41.69
N LEU A 11 4.57 -6.25 -41.40
CA LEU A 11 4.61 -5.60 -40.09
C LEU A 11 3.28 -4.96 -39.72
N LEU A 12 2.59 -4.35 -40.71
CA LEU A 12 1.27 -3.74 -40.53
C LEU A 12 0.16 -4.79 -40.26
N LEU A 13 0.27 -5.99 -40.83
CA LEU A 13 -0.69 -7.08 -40.62
C LEU A 13 -0.54 -7.74 -39.24
N LEU A 14 0.63 -7.66 -38.59
CA LEU A 14 0.85 -8.19 -37.22
C LEU A 14 0.22 -7.33 -36.12
N CYS A 15 -0.14 -6.08 -36.38
CA CYS A 15 -0.68 -5.16 -35.37
C CYS A 15 -2.22 -5.26 -35.13
N MET A 16 -2.91 -6.17 -35.79
CA MET A 16 -4.39 -6.19 -35.77
C MET A 16 -5.04 -7.13 -34.72
N ASN A 17 -4.27 -7.69 -33.77
CA ASN A 17 -4.87 -8.59 -32.77
C ASN A 17 -4.79 -8.03 -31.36
N VAL A 18 -5.39 -6.83 -31.13
CA VAL A 18 -5.68 -6.37 -29.77
C VAL A 18 -7.12 -6.77 -29.43
N SER A 19 -7.29 -7.95 -28.85
CA SER A 19 -8.58 -8.35 -28.28
C SER A 19 -8.71 -7.69 -26.90
N ALA A 20 -9.75 -6.90 -26.70
CA ALA A 20 -10.13 -6.42 -25.39
C ALA A 20 -10.54 -7.61 -24.51
N GLN A 21 -9.87 -7.79 -23.37
CA GLN A 21 -10.13 -8.88 -22.46
C GLN A 21 -11.36 -8.52 -21.61
N VAL A 22 -12.40 -9.36 -21.67
CA VAL A 22 -13.62 -9.23 -20.86
C VAL A 22 -13.41 -10.03 -19.58
N VAL A 23 -13.63 -9.41 -18.42
CA VAL A 23 -13.55 -10.06 -17.12
C VAL A 23 -14.95 -10.46 -16.67
N TYR A 24 -15.11 -11.69 -16.24
CA TYR A 24 -16.35 -12.25 -15.73
C TYR A 24 -16.32 -12.38 -14.21
N LYS A 25 -17.44 -12.06 -13.57
CA LYS A 25 -17.65 -12.22 -12.13
C LYS A 25 -18.61 -13.37 -11.87
N THR A 26 -18.21 -14.33 -11.06
CA THR A 26 -19.05 -15.41 -10.58
C THR A 26 -19.20 -15.34 -9.07
N VAL A 27 -20.43 -15.42 -8.57
CA VAL A 27 -20.73 -15.51 -7.14
C VAL A 27 -21.06 -16.95 -6.81
N LYS A 28 -20.26 -17.59 -5.96
CA LYS A 28 -20.51 -18.96 -5.50
C LYS A 28 -21.63 -19.01 -4.47
N VAL A 29 -22.17 -20.19 -4.22
CA VAL A 29 -23.25 -20.43 -3.26
C VAL A 29 -22.87 -20.06 -1.82
N ASP A 30 -21.57 -20.07 -1.50
CA ASP A 30 -20.99 -19.64 -0.23
C ASP A 30 -20.87 -18.11 -0.07
N GLY A 31 -21.28 -17.33 -1.11
CA GLY A 31 -21.15 -15.89 -1.15
C GLY A 31 -19.76 -15.36 -1.58
N SER A 32 -18.81 -16.23 -1.87
CA SER A 32 -17.50 -15.82 -2.39
C SER A 32 -17.59 -15.36 -3.84
N VAL A 33 -16.83 -14.31 -4.18
CA VAL A 33 -16.77 -13.74 -5.53
C VAL A 33 -15.45 -14.13 -6.19
N VAL A 34 -15.55 -14.74 -7.37
CA VAL A 34 -14.39 -15.12 -8.19
C VAL A 34 -14.43 -14.33 -9.49
N TYR A 35 -13.28 -13.78 -9.90
CA TYR A 35 -13.10 -13.11 -11.18
C TYR A 35 -12.29 -14.01 -12.10
N SER A 36 -12.74 -14.15 -13.35
CA SER A 36 -12.08 -14.97 -14.37
C SER A 36 -12.14 -14.28 -15.73
N ASP A 37 -11.16 -14.54 -16.58
CA ASP A 37 -11.13 -14.17 -17.99
C ASP A 37 -11.82 -15.20 -18.90
N VAL A 38 -12.25 -16.33 -18.32
CA VAL A 38 -12.96 -17.40 -19.03
C VAL A 38 -14.43 -17.38 -18.62
N PRO A 39 -15.38 -17.38 -19.59
CA PRO A 39 -16.81 -17.47 -19.28
C PRO A 39 -17.14 -18.82 -18.63
N SER A 40 -17.83 -18.79 -17.49
CA SER A 40 -18.36 -19.98 -16.81
C SER A 40 -19.87 -19.85 -16.62
N ASP A 41 -20.57 -20.98 -16.41
CA ASP A 41 -22.01 -20.97 -16.18
C ASP A 41 -22.38 -20.09 -14.98
N GLY A 42 -23.28 -19.10 -15.21
CA GLY A 42 -23.69 -18.12 -14.21
C GLY A 42 -22.73 -16.92 -14.02
N ALA A 43 -21.75 -16.75 -14.89
CA ALA A 43 -20.84 -15.61 -14.84
C ALA A 43 -21.42 -14.38 -15.56
N GLU A 44 -21.38 -13.22 -14.91
CA GLU A 44 -21.78 -11.93 -15.48
C GLU A 44 -20.55 -11.16 -16.00
N PRO A 45 -20.57 -10.67 -17.27
CA PRO A 45 -19.50 -9.84 -17.78
C PRO A 45 -19.50 -8.47 -17.09
N ILE A 46 -18.33 -8.04 -16.58
CA ILE A 46 -18.17 -6.74 -15.94
C ILE A 46 -17.68 -5.72 -16.97
N ASN A 47 -18.45 -4.67 -17.15
CA ASN A 47 -18.01 -3.53 -17.92
C ASN A 47 -17.26 -2.55 -16.98
N LEU A 48 -15.95 -2.50 -17.10
CA LEU A 48 -15.07 -1.69 -16.24
C LEU A 48 -15.13 -0.18 -16.53
N SER A 49 -15.84 0.24 -17.58
CA SER A 49 -15.94 1.65 -17.96
C SER A 49 -16.83 2.52 -17.05
N SER A 50 -17.55 1.93 -16.08
CA SER A 50 -18.49 2.65 -15.21
C SER A 50 -18.05 2.80 -13.73
N ILE A 51 -16.81 2.48 -13.39
CA ILE A 51 -16.38 2.44 -11.96
C ILE A 51 -16.11 3.83 -11.37
N ASN A 52 -16.11 4.91 -12.16
CA ASN A 52 -15.78 6.26 -11.69
C ASN A 52 -16.95 7.26 -11.70
N THR A 53 -18.19 6.79 -11.63
CA THR A 53 -19.32 7.70 -11.52
C THR A 53 -19.77 7.79 -10.05
N VAL A 54 -19.43 8.88 -9.39
CA VAL A 54 -20.08 9.27 -8.12
C VAL A 54 -21.51 9.68 -8.47
N VAL A 55 -22.46 8.76 -8.33
CA VAL A 55 -23.87 9.08 -8.44
C VAL A 55 -24.30 9.71 -7.12
N VAL A 56 -24.49 11.03 -7.13
CA VAL A 56 -25.19 11.74 -6.06
C VAL A 56 -26.68 11.43 -6.26
N PRO A 57 -27.38 10.78 -5.29
CA PRO A 57 -28.81 10.51 -5.45
C PRO A 57 -29.58 11.83 -5.42
N ALA A 58 -30.24 12.17 -6.51
CA ALA A 58 -31.24 13.24 -6.53
C ALA A 58 -32.46 12.80 -5.67
N LEU A 59 -32.83 13.61 -4.69
CA LEU A 59 -34.06 13.47 -3.90
C LEU A 59 -35.28 13.63 -4.82
N ASN A 60 -35.92 12.55 -5.21
CA ASN A 60 -37.26 12.58 -5.77
C ASN A 60 -38.21 11.78 -4.89
N ASN A 61 -39.13 12.51 -4.24
CA ASN A 61 -40.25 11.99 -3.51
C ASN A 61 -41.21 11.26 -4.48
N ALA A 62 -41.42 9.97 -4.31
CA ALA A 62 -42.63 9.29 -4.71
C ALA A 62 -42.84 8.06 -3.83
N ALA A 63 -43.93 8.07 -3.11
CA ALA A 63 -44.37 7.00 -2.24
C ALA A 63 -44.70 5.72 -3.02
N SER A 64 -44.17 4.60 -2.59
CA SER A 64 -44.80 3.29 -2.74
C SER A 64 -44.30 2.37 -1.63
N GLN A 65 -45.20 2.05 -0.73
CA GLN A 65 -45.00 1.15 0.38
C GLN A 65 -44.89 -0.28 -0.12
N THR A 66 -43.72 -0.85 0.02
CA THR A 66 -43.56 -2.31 0.08
C THR A 66 -42.72 -2.58 1.33
N THR A 67 -43.36 -3.16 2.33
CA THR A 67 -42.73 -3.60 3.58
C THR A 67 -41.72 -4.68 3.32
N ARG A 68 -40.51 -4.29 2.92
CA ARG A 68 -39.33 -5.14 2.90
C ARG A 68 -38.69 -5.02 4.27
N ARG A 69 -38.63 -6.10 5.04
CA ARG A 69 -37.86 -6.17 6.30
C ARG A 69 -36.49 -5.61 6.04
N LEU A 70 -36.23 -4.41 6.54
CA LEU A 70 -34.91 -3.78 6.52
C LEU A 70 -34.02 -4.59 7.47
N ASN A 71 -33.12 -5.38 6.90
CA ASN A 71 -31.94 -5.79 7.66
C ASN A 71 -31.29 -4.50 8.19
N PRO A 72 -30.84 -4.46 9.48
CA PRO A 72 -30.24 -3.27 10.01
C PRO A 72 -29.08 -2.86 9.11
N ILE A 73 -29.20 -1.68 8.51
CA ILE A 73 -28.12 -1.06 7.73
C ILE A 73 -26.94 -1.00 8.68
N LYS A 74 -25.94 -1.87 8.46
CA LYS A 74 -24.65 -1.75 9.13
C LYS A 74 -24.15 -0.36 8.78
N LYS A 75 -24.27 0.57 9.75
CA LYS A 75 -23.85 1.95 9.63
C LYS A 75 -22.41 1.91 9.12
N LEU A 76 -22.20 2.28 7.88
CA LEU A 76 -20.87 2.46 7.32
C LEU A 76 -20.23 3.62 8.07
N ILE A 77 -19.60 3.32 9.19
CA ILE A 77 -18.71 4.26 9.86
C ILE A 77 -17.53 4.42 8.88
N PRO A 78 -17.27 5.63 8.37
CA PRO A 78 -16.13 5.82 7.50
C PRO A 78 -14.88 5.32 8.22
N GLU A 79 -14.22 4.32 7.66
CA GLU A 79 -12.99 3.79 8.22
C GLU A 79 -11.92 4.88 8.07
N VAL A 80 -11.46 5.40 9.20
CA VAL A 80 -10.42 6.43 9.21
C VAL A 80 -9.14 5.81 8.68
N GLN A 81 -8.66 6.29 7.53
CA GLN A 81 -7.38 5.88 6.98
C GLN A 81 -6.25 6.63 7.68
N TYR A 82 -5.28 5.89 8.20
CA TYR A 82 -4.08 6.44 8.82
C TYR A 82 -2.92 6.40 7.83
N LEU A 83 -2.06 7.42 7.90
CA LEU A 83 -0.81 7.49 7.16
C LEU A 83 0.32 7.61 8.16
N VAL A 84 1.41 6.87 7.94
CA VAL A 84 2.61 6.90 8.79
C VAL A 84 3.77 7.44 7.97
N PHE A 85 4.48 8.40 8.55
CA PHE A 85 5.65 9.02 7.94
C PHE A 85 6.86 8.86 8.86
N ILE A 86 8.00 8.57 8.28
CA ILE A 86 9.29 8.66 8.97
C ILE A 86 9.83 10.06 8.71
N ARG A 87 10.04 10.83 9.79
CA ARG A 87 10.53 12.21 9.74
C ARG A 87 12.06 12.27 9.80
N SER A 88 12.66 11.33 10.51
CA SER A 88 14.11 11.21 10.64
C SER A 88 14.48 9.73 10.87
N PRO A 89 15.60 9.24 10.28
CA PRO A 89 16.37 9.87 9.22
C PRO A 89 15.56 10.02 7.93
N ALA A 90 15.93 10.94 7.04
CA ALA A 90 15.34 11.04 5.71
C ALA A 90 15.78 9.86 4.83
N ALA A 91 15.01 9.58 3.75
CA ALA A 91 15.42 8.56 2.79
C ALA A 91 16.77 8.90 2.16
N GLU A 92 17.65 7.91 2.06
CA GLU A 92 19.03 7.99 1.54
C GLU A 92 19.94 8.93 2.36
N GLN A 93 19.54 9.34 3.57
CA GLN A 93 20.35 10.21 4.42
C GLN A 93 21.57 9.44 4.94
N THR A 94 22.73 10.12 4.92
CA THR A 94 23.95 9.65 5.59
C THR A 94 24.07 10.27 6.97
N LEU A 95 24.09 9.44 7.99
CA LEU A 95 24.35 9.81 9.38
C LEU A 95 25.81 9.50 9.72
N ARG A 96 26.40 10.29 10.62
CA ARG A 96 27.75 10.07 11.14
C ARG A 96 27.69 10.02 12.65
N ASP A 97 27.90 8.83 13.20
CA ASP A 97 27.91 8.60 14.63
C ASP A 97 28.83 7.42 14.96
N ASN A 98 29.85 7.66 15.77
CA ASN A 98 30.84 6.64 16.10
C ASN A 98 30.33 5.62 17.11
N SER A 99 29.37 5.99 17.95
CA SER A 99 28.73 5.09 18.91
C SER A 99 27.73 4.15 18.21
N GLY A 100 27.24 4.58 17.03
CA GLY A 100 26.16 3.90 16.33
C GLY A 100 24.78 4.21 16.91
N ALA A 101 24.64 5.39 17.49
CA ALA A 101 23.34 5.88 17.95
C ALA A 101 22.55 6.46 16.78
N VAL A 102 21.31 5.98 16.61
CA VAL A 102 20.40 6.46 15.56
C VAL A 102 19.03 6.74 16.18
N THR A 103 18.58 7.99 16.04
CA THR A 103 17.23 8.40 16.46
C THR A 103 16.29 8.38 15.29
N ILE A 104 15.22 7.61 15.38
CA ILE A 104 14.18 7.50 14.36
C ILE A 104 12.92 8.17 14.89
N ASN A 105 12.39 9.13 14.14
CA ASN A 105 11.15 9.84 14.47
C ASN A 105 10.07 9.53 13.45
N ALA A 106 8.88 9.13 13.93
CA ALA A 106 7.72 8.86 13.10
C ALA A 106 6.56 9.80 13.43
N GLU A 107 5.64 9.94 12.49
CA GLU A 107 4.39 10.67 12.66
C GLU A 107 3.24 9.91 12.04
N VAL A 108 2.08 9.91 12.71
CA VAL A 108 0.83 9.35 12.18
C VAL A 108 -0.20 10.46 11.92
N VAL A 109 -0.86 10.38 10.80
CA VAL A 109 -1.92 11.33 10.40
C VAL A 109 -3.19 10.55 10.01
N PRO A 110 -4.36 10.90 10.55
CA PRO A 110 -4.59 11.84 11.65
C PRO A 110 -3.99 11.34 12.97
N LYS A 111 -3.66 12.26 13.89
CA LYS A 111 -3.11 11.89 15.20
C LYS A 111 -4.08 11.00 15.97
N LYS A 112 -3.59 9.87 16.45
CA LYS A 112 -4.33 8.90 17.27
C LYS A 112 -3.38 8.26 18.28
N ALA A 113 -3.93 7.95 19.45
CA ALA A 113 -3.22 7.13 20.42
C ALA A 113 -3.14 5.67 19.92
N GLY A 114 -1.96 5.08 20.00
CA GLY A 114 -1.69 3.73 19.54
C GLY A 114 -0.24 3.35 19.84
N LYS A 115 0.22 2.27 19.25
CA LYS A 115 1.60 1.80 19.37
C LYS A 115 2.30 1.95 18.04
N PHE A 116 3.57 2.27 18.09
CA PHE A 116 4.47 2.27 16.93
C PHE A 116 5.40 1.06 17.05
N GLN A 117 5.58 0.36 15.95
CA GLN A 117 6.49 -0.78 15.83
C GLN A 117 7.58 -0.43 14.82
N LEU A 118 8.82 -0.53 15.26
CA LEU A 118 9.98 -0.33 14.40
C LEU A 118 10.40 -1.65 13.79
N VAL A 119 10.44 -1.69 12.47
CA VAL A 119 11.07 -2.74 11.67
C VAL A 119 12.41 -2.18 11.18
N PHE A 120 13.50 -2.82 11.56
CA PHE A 120 14.86 -2.45 11.23
C PHE A 120 15.54 -3.63 10.55
N ASP A 121 16.06 -3.42 9.34
CA ASP A 121 16.65 -4.47 8.49
C ASP A 121 15.75 -5.71 8.36
N ASN A 122 14.46 -5.46 8.13
CA ASN A 122 13.40 -6.48 8.01
C ASN A 122 13.10 -7.28 9.30
N GLN A 123 13.58 -6.81 10.46
CA GLN A 123 13.29 -7.42 11.75
C GLN A 123 12.54 -6.45 12.66
N ILE A 124 11.55 -6.95 13.38
CA ILE A 124 10.87 -6.18 14.42
C ILE A 124 11.81 -6.02 15.60
N VAL A 125 12.22 -4.77 15.86
CA VAL A 125 13.18 -4.47 16.93
C VAL A 125 12.47 -4.00 18.19
N LYS A 126 11.44 -3.16 18.05
CA LYS A 126 10.79 -2.52 19.21
C LYS A 126 9.35 -2.11 18.90
N THR A 127 8.48 -2.28 19.89
CA THR A 127 7.11 -1.76 19.88
C THR A 127 6.87 -0.92 21.11
N GLN A 128 6.38 0.32 20.94
CA GLN A 128 6.15 1.26 22.04
C GLN A 128 5.07 2.29 21.68
N SER A 129 4.58 3.06 22.66
CA SER A 129 3.60 4.12 22.43
C SER A 129 4.21 5.43 21.96
N LYS A 130 5.50 5.64 22.15
CA LYS A 130 6.22 6.82 21.63
C LYS A 130 6.58 6.62 20.17
N SER A 131 6.49 7.69 19.40
CA SER A 131 6.86 7.70 17.97
C SER A 131 8.36 7.92 17.71
N GLU A 132 9.15 8.08 18.76
CA GLU A 132 10.60 8.25 18.71
C GLU A 132 11.30 6.99 19.17
N PHE A 133 12.22 6.46 18.38
CA PHE A 133 13.03 5.29 18.69
C PHE A 133 14.50 5.68 18.72
N LEU A 134 15.19 5.23 19.75
CA LEU A 134 16.63 5.27 19.83
C LEU A 134 17.17 3.86 19.60
N LEU A 135 17.99 3.70 18.58
CA LEU A 135 18.81 2.52 18.34
C LEU A 135 20.23 2.82 18.77
N GLU A 136 20.88 1.85 19.39
CA GLU A 136 22.27 1.94 19.84
C GLU A 136 23.09 0.83 19.18
N ASN A 137 24.39 1.04 19.05
CA ASN A 137 25.32 0.06 18.48
C ASN A 137 24.96 -0.39 17.06
N VAL A 138 24.27 0.45 16.29
CA VAL A 138 24.03 0.17 14.86
C VAL A 138 25.37 0.09 14.14
N ASN A 139 25.56 -0.90 13.31
CA ASN A 139 26.77 -1.07 12.53
C ASN A 139 26.91 0.01 11.45
N ARG A 140 28.12 0.22 10.92
CA ARG A 140 28.31 1.06 9.73
C ARG A 140 27.73 0.37 8.51
N GLY A 141 27.11 1.10 7.61
CA GLY A 141 26.56 0.57 6.37
C GLY A 141 25.19 1.15 6.02
N ALA A 142 24.55 0.51 5.06
CA ALA A 142 23.18 0.79 4.66
C ALA A 142 22.22 0.01 5.56
N HIS A 143 21.18 0.69 6.04
CA HIS A 143 20.13 0.11 6.87
C HIS A 143 18.76 0.50 6.36
N THR A 144 17.80 -0.41 6.50
CA THR A 144 16.42 -0.17 6.13
C THR A 144 15.54 -0.01 7.36
N ILE A 145 14.61 0.94 7.28
CA ILE A 145 13.63 1.19 8.33
C ILE A 145 12.21 1.27 7.78
N GLN A 146 11.27 0.75 8.56
CA GLN A 146 9.85 0.89 8.36
C GLN A 146 9.18 1.05 9.72
N ILE A 147 8.12 1.85 9.79
CA ILE A 147 7.33 2.03 11.01
C ILE A 147 5.91 1.58 10.73
N ASP A 148 5.40 0.67 11.56
CA ASP A 148 4.02 0.26 11.57
C ASP A 148 3.30 0.94 12.75
N PHE A 149 2.10 1.45 12.49
CA PHE A 149 1.21 1.99 13.51
C PHE A 149 0.14 0.97 13.85
N LEU A 150 0.05 0.61 15.13
CA LEU A 150 -0.84 -0.41 15.63
C LEU A 150 -1.88 0.20 16.60
N ASP A 151 -3.03 -0.43 16.66
CA ASP A 151 -3.99 -0.17 17.73
C ASP A 151 -3.55 -0.84 19.06
N ASN A 152 -4.35 -0.66 20.10
CA ASN A 152 -4.07 -1.25 21.40
C ASN A 152 -4.16 -2.80 21.41
N SER A 153 -4.88 -3.39 20.44
CA SER A 153 -4.99 -4.84 20.27
C SER A 153 -3.79 -5.47 19.56
N GLY A 154 -2.93 -4.62 18.96
CA GLY A 154 -1.79 -5.06 18.16
C GLY A 154 -2.09 -5.23 16.67
N LYS A 155 -3.29 -4.83 16.22
CA LYS A 155 -3.62 -4.81 14.79
C LYS A 155 -2.91 -3.65 14.12
N ILE A 156 -2.23 -3.89 13.00
CA ILE A 156 -1.62 -2.85 12.16
C ILE A 156 -2.73 -2.04 11.49
N LEU A 157 -2.73 -0.74 11.72
CA LEU A 157 -3.65 0.23 11.14
C LEU A 157 -3.06 0.90 9.89
N ALA A 158 -1.76 1.13 9.89
CA ALA A 158 -1.03 1.72 8.77
C ALA A 158 0.46 1.41 8.88
N SER A 159 1.16 1.43 7.75
CA SER A 159 2.62 1.26 7.66
C SER A 159 3.22 2.40 6.86
N SER A 160 4.42 2.84 7.25
CA SER A 160 5.20 3.77 6.45
C SER A 160 5.75 3.08 5.20
N LYS A 161 6.21 3.88 4.23
CA LYS A 161 7.11 3.35 3.22
C LYS A 161 8.40 2.90 3.90
N GLN A 162 8.97 1.78 3.42
CA GLN A 162 10.32 1.38 3.79
C GLN A 162 11.30 2.37 3.16
N GLN A 163 12.30 2.80 3.92
CA GLN A 163 13.34 3.70 3.43
C GLN A 163 14.72 3.26 3.94
N THR A 164 15.74 3.62 3.18
CA THR A 164 17.15 3.32 3.48
C THR A 164 17.81 4.57 4.04
N PHE A 165 18.74 4.40 4.97
CA PHE A 165 19.70 5.40 5.40
C PHE A 165 21.09 4.77 5.53
N TYR A 166 22.12 5.59 5.60
CA TYR A 166 23.50 5.12 5.72
C TYR A 166 24.11 5.61 7.01
N LEU A 167 24.75 4.71 7.78
CA LEU A 167 25.51 5.06 8.97
C LEU A 167 27.01 4.97 8.68
N GLN A 168 27.72 6.05 8.91
CA GLN A 168 29.17 6.11 8.83
C GLN A 168 29.78 6.25 10.22
N LYS A 169 30.77 5.41 10.51
CA LYS A 169 31.60 5.49 11.71
C LYS A 169 33.04 5.81 11.30
N ALA A 170 33.77 6.58 12.08
CA ALA A 170 35.19 6.79 11.86
C ALA A 170 35.93 5.45 11.86
N SER A 171 36.90 5.30 10.98
CA SER A 171 37.78 4.14 11.01
C SER A 171 38.81 4.31 12.11
N ALA A 172 38.98 3.32 12.97
CA ALA A 172 40.02 3.30 14.00
C ALA A 172 41.46 3.23 13.45
N LEU A 173 41.60 3.12 12.11
CA LEU A 173 42.91 2.94 11.46
C LEU A 173 43.65 4.27 11.17
N ILE A 174 43.18 5.43 11.65
CA ILE A 174 43.82 6.74 11.35
C ILE A 174 44.75 7.21 12.50
N ASN A 175 45.00 6.40 13.51
CA ASN A 175 45.94 6.78 14.57
C ASN A 175 47.19 5.86 14.64
N ALA A 176 47.85 5.69 13.50
CA ALA A 176 49.21 5.17 13.48
C ALA A 176 50.13 6.28 12.96
N ASN A 177 50.45 7.25 13.84
CA ASN A 177 51.70 8.05 13.81
C ASN A 177 51.98 8.57 15.20
#